data_5824adb0163fb426027de0b40892481b
#
_entry.id   5824adb0163fb426027de0b40892481b
#
_cell.length_a   1.000
_cell.length_b   1.000
_cell.length_c   1.000
_cell.angle_alpha   90.00
_cell.angle_beta   90.00
_cell.angle_gamma   90.00
#
_symmetry.space_group_name_H-M   'P 1'
#
loop_
_entity.id
_entity.type
_entity.pdbx_description
1 polymer ?
#
loop_
_entity_poly.entity_id
_entity_poly.type
_entity_poly.pdbx_seq_one_letter_code
_entity_poly.pdbx_strand_id
1 'polypeptide(L)'
;HGSEKCEFLMAGHLGVDVSPLAKVASGGELSRIGLAIFTLSSRNTTVPTLIFDEVDSGVGGATGEVVGRMMKKLGESRQVLCVTHLPQVAACGDHHLKVEKISDGFETVSYLKELFGQARVDEIARMLGGLLITQKTKVLAEEMVKSGEAS
;
A
#
# COMPACT_ATOMS: atom_id res chain seq x y z
N HIS A 1 29.15 -20.00 -9.12
CA HIS A 1 28.43 -19.28 -10.17
C HIS A 1 28.00 -20.29 -11.21
N GLY A 2 26.68 -20.30 -11.61
CA GLY A 2 26.14 -21.18 -12.64
C GLY A 2 26.61 -20.78 -14.04
N SER A 3 26.39 -21.65 -15.01
CA SER A 3 26.66 -21.41 -16.43
C SER A 3 25.60 -20.55 -17.12
N GLU A 4 24.51 -20.24 -16.43
CA GLU A 4 23.34 -19.54 -16.97
C GLU A 4 23.12 -18.19 -16.26
N LYS A 5 22.60 -17.21 -16.99
CA LYS A 5 22.16 -15.92 -16.45
C LYS A 5 20.64 -15.84 -16.59
N CYS A 6 19.93 -15.75 -15.46
CA CYS A 6 18.49 -15.48 -15.45
C CYS A 6 18.23 -13.98 -15.30
N GLU A 7 17.31 -13.45 -16.08
CA GLU A 7 16.89 -12.05 -16.01
C GLU A 7 15.37 -11.96 -16.12
N PHE A 8 14.74 -11.16 -15.24
CA PHE A 8 13.31 -10.87 -15.36
C PHE A 8 13.08 -9.81 -16.43
N LEU A 9 12.19 -10.13 -17.36
CA LEU A 9 11.77 -9.21 -18.41
C LEU A 9 10.31 -8.82 -18.18
N MET A 10 9.96 -7.57 -18.49
CA MET A 10 8.60 -7.04 -18.38
C MET A 10 8.25 -6.20 -19.61
N ALA A 11 6.99 -6.27 -20.03
CA ALA A 11 6.37 -5.29 -20.93
C ALA A 11 5.50 -4.36 -20.07
N GLY A 12 5.71 -3.05 -20.12
CA GLY A 12 4.97 -2.07 -19.33
C GLY A 12 3.48 -1.99 -19.70
N HIS A 13 3.14 -2.33 -20.97
CA HIS A 13 1.76 -2.44 -21.46
C HIS A 13 1.70 -3.34 -22.70
N LEU A 14 0.49 -3.70 -23.12
CA LEU A 14 0.27 -4.51 -24.33
C LEU A 14 0.83 -3.81 -25.58
N GLY A 15 1.56 -4.57 -26.40
CA GLY A 15 2.12 -4.09 -27.67
C GLY A 15 3.50 -3.45 -27.59
N VAL A 16 4.14 -3.49 -26.42
CA VAL A 16 5.54 -3.06 -26.23
C VAL A 16 6.45 -4.27 -26.06
N ASP A 17 7.65 -4.19 -26.61
CA ASP A 17 8.65 -5.24 -26.46
C ASP A 17 9.05 -5.40 -24.98
N VAL A 18 9.28 -6.65 -24.58
CA VAL A 18 9.79 -6.96 -23.25
C VAL A 18 11.20 -6.41 -23.07
N SER A 19 11.44 -5.81 -21.92
CA SER A 19 12.74 -5.25 -21.56
C SER A 19 13.13 -5.68 -20.14
N PRO A 20 14.43 -5.68 -19.78
CA PRO A 20 14.86 -5.97 -18.44
C PRO A 20 14.11 -5.14 -17.40
N LEU A 21 13.63 -5.79 -16.35
CA LEU A 21 12.85 -5.17 -15.28
C LEU A 21 13.53 -3.90 -14.71
N ALA A 22 14.85 -3.97 -14.53
CA ALA A 22 15.65 -2.85 -14.04
C ALA A 22 15.67 -1.60 -14.94
N LYS A 23 15.27 -1.73 -16.22
CA LYS A 23 15.25 -0.61 -17.19
C LYS A 23 13.86 -0.01 -17.40
N VAL A 24 12.81 -0.71 -17.07
CA VAL A 24 11.43 -0.37 -17.45
C VAL A 24 10.57 0.03 -16.28
N ALA A 25 10.81 -0.54 -15.08
CA ALA A 25 9.94 -0.36 -13.95
C ALA A 25 10.23 0.92 -13.18
N SER A 26 9.19 1.68 -12.88
CA SER A 26 9.20 2.74 -11.87
C SER A 26 9.29 2.14 -10.45
N GLY A 27 9.63 2.95 -9.42
CA GLY A 27 9.66 2.50 -8.02
C GLY A 27 8.36 1.83 -7.59
N GLY A 28 7.19 2.42 -7.90
CA GLY A 28 5.90 1.85 -7.60
C GLY A 28 5.60 0.54 -8.35
N GLU A 29 6.04 0.41 -9.61
CA GLU A 29 5.90 -0.85 -10.37
C GLU A 29 6.76 -1.95 -9.78
N LEU A 30 8.01 -1.64 -9.40
CA LEU A 30 8.90 -2.60 -8.72
C LEU A 30 8.33 -3.05 -7.39
N SER A 31 7.76 -2.14 -6.59
CA SER A 31 7.12 -2.47 -5.32
C SER A 31 5.91 -3.40 -5.51
N ARG A 32 5.07 -3.15 -6.53
CA ARG A 32 3.93 -4.04 -6.87
C ARG A 32 4.38 -5.41 -7.38
N ILE A 33 5.43 -5.47 -8.20
CA ILE A 33 6.01 -6.74 -8.65
C ILE A 33 6.58 -7.51 -7.47
N GLY A 34 7.30 -6.83 -6.57
CA GLY A 34 7.78 -7.41 -5.32
C GLY A 34 6.64 -7.98 -4.48
N LEU A 35 5.55 -7.21 -4.29
CA LEU A 35 4.36 -7.65 -3.58
C LEU A 35 3.76 -8.92 -4.22
N ALA A 36 3.62 -8.96 -5.55
CA ALA A 36 3.10 -10.13 -6.25
C ALA A 36 4.02 -11.37 -6.06
N ILE A 37 5.33 -11.22 -6.19
CA ILE A 37 6.31 -12.28 -5.97
C ILE A 37 6.22 -12.80 -4.52
N PHE A 38 6.20 -11.91 -3.53
CA PHE A 38 6.07 -12.30 -2.12
C PHE A 38 4.75 -13.01 -1.84
N THR A 39 3.65 -12.55 -2.44
CA THR A 39 2.33 -13.21 -2.29
C THR A 39 2.34 -14.62 -2.86
N LEU A 40 2.97 -14.85 -4.01
CA LEU A 40 3.05 -16.17 -4.66
C LEU A 40 4.05 -17.09 -3.96
N SER A 41 5.15 -16.56 -3.44
CA SER A 41 6.22 -17.32 -2.78
C SER A 41 6.09 -17.40 -1.25
N SER A 42 4.98 -16.93 -0.70
CA SER A 42 4.78 -16.75 0.75
C SER A 42 5.05 -17.98 1.60
N ARG A 43 4.88 -19.18 1.04
CA ARG A 43 5.12 -20.47 1.75
C ARG A 43 6.60 -20.79 1.99
N ASN A 44 7.54 -20.19 1.26
CA ASN A 44 8.95 -20.56 1.23
C ASN A 44 9.90 -19.49 1.77
N THR A 45 9.40 -18.31 2.16
CA THR A 45 10.23 -17.23 2.68
C THR A 45 10.17 -17.15 4.19
N THR A 46 11.35 -17.02 4.81
CA THR A 46 11.52 -16.91 6.27
C THR A 46 11.53 -15.47 6.78
N VAL A 47 11.35 -14.49 5.90
CA VAL A 47 11.38 -13.07 6.26
C VAL A 47 10.11 -12.72 7.06
N PRO A 48 10.25 -12.31 8.35
CA PRO A 48 9.10 -12.09 9.22
C PRO A 48 8.40 -10.75 9.01
N THR A 49 9.13 -9.73 8.50
CA THR A 49 8.61 -8.38 8.32
C THR A 49 8.89 -7.89 6.90
N LEU A 50 7.88 -7.37 6.23
CA LEU A 50 7.96 -6.75 4.91
C LEU A 50 7.55 -5.27 5.02
N ILE A 51 8.32 -4.41 4.36
CA ILE A 51 8.03 -2.97 4.29
C ILE A 51 7.83 -2.61 2.82
N PHE A 52 6.66 -2.04 2.52
CA PHE A 52 6.32 -1.54 1.19
C PHE A 52 6.20 -0.02 1.23
N ASP A 53 7.00 0.63 0.42
CA ASP A 53 6.93 2.06 0.17
C ASP A 53 6.59 2.29 -1.31
N GLU A 54 5.80 3.34 -1.59
CA GLU A 54 5.35 3.72 -2.94
C GLU A 54 4.60 2.63 -3.73
N VAL A 55 4.12 1.56 -3.08
CA VAL A 55 3.41 0.46 -3.75
C VAL A 55 2.14 0.93 -4.47
N ASP A 56 1.56 2.02 -4.00
CA ASP A 56 0.36 2.68 -4.51
C ASP A 56 0.67 3.86 -5.47
N SER A 57 1.95 4.12 -5.77
CA SER A 57 2.35 5.16 -6.71
C SER A 57 1.83 4.85 -8.13
N GLY A 58 1.16 5.84 -8.73
CA GLY A 58 0.62 5.74 -10.09
C GLY A 58 -0.60 4.83 -10.24
N VAL A 59 -1.20 4.38 -9.14
CA VAL A 59 -2.45 3.61 -9.16
C VAL A 59 -3.54 4.29 -8.34
N GLY A 60 -4.79 3.86 -8.51
CA GLY A 60 -5.92 4.39 -7.76
C GLY A 60 -7.15 3.49 -7.93
N GLY A 61 -8.25 3.85 -7.29
CA GLY A 61 -9.53 3.14 -7.41
C GLY A 61 -9.41 1.65 -7.13
N ALA A 62 -9.94 0.82 -8.03
CA ALA A 62 -9.98 -0.64 -7.89
C ALA A 62 -8.58 -1.28 -7.77
N THR A 63 -7.57 -0.74 -8.46
CA THR A 63 -6.19 -1.27 -8.36
C THR A 63 -5.61 -1.06 -6.96
N GLY A 64 -5.87 0.09 -6.33
CA GLY A 64 -5.46 0.36 -4.95
C GLY A 64 -6.09 -0.63 -3.96
N GLU A 65 -7.37 -0.98 -4.16
CA GLU A 65 -8.05 -1.98 -3.34
C GLU A 65 -7.42 -3.37 -3.49
N VAL A 66 -7.12 -3.80 -4.72
CA VAL A 66 -6.43 -5.08 -4.97
C VAL A 66 -5.08 -5.12 -4.26
N VAL A 67 -4.29 -4.04 -4.34
CA VAL A 67 -3.00 -3.92 -3.64
C VAL A 67 -3.19 -4.05 -2.12
N GLY A 68 -4.17 -3.34 -1.55
CA GLY A 68 -4.49 -3.41 -0.11
C GLY A 68 -4.85 -4.82 0.33
N ARG A 69 -5.73 -5.52 -0.39
CA ARG A 69 -6.13 -6.91 -0.11
C ARG A 69 -4.96 -7.90 -0.22
N MET A 70 -4.06 -7.71 -1.20
CA MET A 70 -2.85 -8.54 -1.30
C MET A 70 -1.94 -8.36 -0.10
N MET A 71 -1.74 -7.14 0.38
CA MET A 71 -0.94 -6.88 1.59
C MET A 71 -1.60 -7.45 2.85
N LYS A 72 -2.92 -7.31 2.99
CA LYS A 72 -3.65 -7.92 4.10
C LYS A 72 -3.45 -9.42 4.13
N LYS A 73 -3.59 -10.10 3.00
CA LYS A 73 -3.33 -11.54 2.88
C LYS A 73 -1.91 -11.94 3.27
N LEU A 74 -0.91 -11.12 2.92
CA LEU A 74 0.47 -11.34 3.41
C LEU A 74 0.56 -11.16 4.93
N GLY A 75 -0.22 -10.25 5.50
CA GLY A 75 -0.30 -9.97 6.93
C GLY A 75 -0.78 -11.14 7.79
N GLU A 76 -1.53 -12.10 7.22
CA GLU A 76 -1.98 -13.32 7.93
C GLU A 76 -0.82 -14.17 8.46
N SER A 77 0.35 -14.12 7.81
CA SER A 77 1.50 -14.95 8.13
C SER A 77 2.75 -14.19 8.55
N ARG A 78 2.76 -12.86 8.45
CA ARG A 78 3.92 -12.02 8.75
C ARG A 78 3.52 -10.58 9.01
N GLN A 79 4.42 -9.78 9.56
CA GLN A 79 4.21 -8.35 9.70
C GLN A 79 4.38 -7.67 8.34
N VAL A 80 3.38 -6.86 7.95
CA VAL A 80 3.44 -6.02 6.74
C VAL A 80 3.28 -4.56 7.15
N LEU A 81 4.25 -3.74 6.82
CA LEU A 81 4.19 -2.29 6.97
C LEU A 81 4.08 -1.66 5.59
N CYS A 82 3.14 -0.75 5.41
CA CYS A 82 2.93 -0.04 4.17
C CYS A 82 2.84 1.46 4.40
N VAL A 83 3.63 2.23 3.64
CA VAL A 83 3.45 3.67 3.52
C VAL A 83 2.53 3.92 2.34
N THR A 84 1.38 4.57 2.57
CA THR A 84 0.35 4.79 1.55
C THR A 84 -0.30 6.17 1.67
N HIS A 85 -0.70 6.72 0.55
CA HIS A 85 -1.55 7.90 0.46
C HIS A 85 -2.97 7.55 -0.04
N LEU A 86 -3.21 6.28 -0.42
CA LEU A 86 -4.50 5.84 -0.93
C LEU A 86 -5.42 5.33 0.19
N PRO A 87 -6.63 5.90 0.33
CA PRO A 87 -7.62 5.43 1.31
C PRO A 87 -8.02 3.96 1.09
N GLN A 88 -8.02 3.46 -0.17
CA GLN A 88 -8.30 2.07 -0.50
C GLN A 88 -7.29 1.10 0.12
N VAL A 89 -6.02 1.47 0.13
CA VAL A 89 -4.95 0.67 0.73
C VAL A 89 -5.03 0.76 2.25
N ALA A 90 -5.14 1.99 2.80
CA ALA A 90 -5.19 2.23 4.24
C ALA A 90 -6.40 1.56 4.92
N ALA A 91 -7.54 1.48 4.24
CA ALA A 91 -8.75 0.83 4.74
C ALA A 91 -8.59 -0.70 4.90
N CYS A 92 -7.71 -1.34 4.13
CA CYS A 92 -7.45 -2.78 4.22
C CYS A 92 -6.53 -3.18 5.38
N GLY A 93 -5.76 -2.26 5.96
CA GLY A 93 -4.83 -2.57 7.05
C GLY A 93 -5.56 -2.97 8.35
N ASP A 94 -4.98 -3.83 9.16
CA ASP A 94 -5.49 -4.16 10.49
C ASP A 94 -5.20 -3.04 11.50
N HIS A 95 -4.06 -2.37 11.32
CA HIS A 95 -3.62 -1.21 12.10
C HIS A 95 -3.47 0.01 11.19
N HIS A 96 -3.79 1.19 11.69
CA HIS A 96 -3.62 2.44 10.96
C HIS A 96 -2.79 3.42 11.78
N LEU A 97 -1.58 3.70 11.30
CA LEU A 97 -0.67 4.68 11.87
C LEU A 97 -0.70 5.96 11.03
N LYS A 98 -1.08 7.07 11.64
CA LYS A 98 -1.04 8.39 11.02
C LYS A 98 0.26 9.10 11.37
N VAL A 99 0.92 9.66 10.35
CA VAL A 99 2.07 10.55 10.54
C VAL A 99 1.58 11.99 10.65
N GLU A 100 1.90 12.64 11.76
CA GLU A 100 1.64 14.07 11.98
C GLU A 100 2.97 14.81 12.12
N LYS A 101 3.11 15.94 11.43
CA LYS A 101 4.27 16.82 11.54
C LYS A 101 3.87 18.09 12.28
N ILE A 102 4.58 18.38 13.36
CA ILE A 102 4.40 19.61 14.13
C ILE A 102 5.68 20.42 13.99
N SER A 103 5.52 21.68 13.56
CA SER A 103 6.63 22.64 13.45
C SER A 103 6.34 23.84 14.34
N ASP A 104 7.31 24.22 15.15
CA ASP A 104 7.28 25.45 15.96
C ASP A 104 7.99 26.63 15.31
N GLY A 105 8.43 26.48 14.03
CA GLY A 105 9.18 27.45 13.27
C GLY A 105 10.70 27.32 13.38
N PHE A 106 11.21 26.51 14.32
CA PHE A 106 12.63 26.19 14.50
C PHE A 106 12.93 24.73 14.20
N GLU A 107 12.05 23.84 14.66
CA GLU A 107 12.17 22.40 14.44
C GLU A 107 10.86 21.82 13.90
N THR A 108 10.99 20.74 13.15
CA THR A 108 9.85 19.95 12.69
C THR A 108 9.98 18.53 13.24
N VAL A 109 9.05 18.14 14.08
CA VAL A 109 9.02 16.81 14.67
C VAL A 109 7.88 16.01 14.07
N SER A 110 8.15 14.74 13.71
CA SER A 110 7.16 13.81 13.20
C SER A 110 6.70 12.88 14.32
N TYR A 111 5.39 12.74 14.46
CA TYR A 111 4.75 11.85 15.41
C TYR A 111 3.98 10.78 14.68
N LEU A 112 4.02 9.55 15.22
CA LEU A 112 3.17 8.45 14.81
C LEU A 112 2.02 8.32 15.80
N LYS A 113 0.80 8.34 15.29
CA LYS A 113 -0.42 8.17 16.08
C LYS A 113 -1.20 6.99 15.54
N GLU A 114 -1.45 6.00 16.38
CA GLU A 114 -2.32 4.89 16.02
C GLU A 114 -3.79 5.33 16.10
N LEU A 115 -4.57 4.97 15.08
CA LEU A 115 -5.97 5.34 14.93
C LEU A 115 -6.88 4.13 15.07
N PHE A 116 -7.94 4.27 15.88
CA PHE A 116 -8.94 3.24 16.14
C PHE A 116 -10.36 3.77 15.92
N GLY A 117 -11.29 2.88 15.60
CA GLY A 117 -12.71 3.17 15.51
C GLY A 117 -13.01 4.41 14.66
N GLN A 118 -13.73 5.38 15.25
CA GLN A 118 -14.16 6.58 14.54
C GLN A 118 -12.97 7.43 14.04
N ALA A 119 -11.88 7.51 14.79
CA ALA A 119 -10.70 8.28 14.36
C ALA A 119 -10.07 7.71 13.07
N ARG A 120 -10.10 6.39 12.89
CA ARG A 120 -9.67 5.72 11.66
C ARG A 120 -10.60 6.06 10.49
N VAL A 121 -11.92 5.98 10.70
CA VAL A 121 -12.92 6.36 9.68
C VAL A 121 -12.75 7.82 9.26
N ASP A 122 -12.57 8.74 10.22
CA ASP A 122 -12.39 10.16 9.96
C ASP A 122 -11.11 10.42 9.13
N GLU A 123 -10.03 9.68 9.38
CA GLU A 123 -8.79 9.79 8.57
C GLU A 123 -8.99 9.24 7.16
N ILE A 124 -9.65 8.10 6.98
CA ILE A 124 -10.00 7.58 5.65
C ILE A 124 -10.91 8.57 4.90
N ALA A 125 -11.88 9.20 5.59
CA ALA A 125 -12.72 10.24 5.01
C ALA A 125 -11.90 11.47 4.57
N ARG A 126 -10.90 11.87 5.38
CA ARG A 126 -9.97 12.95 5.01
C ARG A 126 -9.12 12.59 3.79
N MET A 127 -8.63 11.37 3.70
CA MET A 127 -7.87 10.87 2.55
C MET A 127 -8.72 10.83 1.27
N LEU A 128 -10.03 10.52 1.38
CA LEU A 128 -10.99 10.52 0.26
C LEU A 128 -11.38 11.93 -0.20
N GLY A 129 -11.72 12.80 0.74
CA GLY A 129 -12.35 14.10 0.47
C GLY A 129 -11.40 15.31 0.48
N GLY A 130 -10.16 15.13 0.93
CA GLY A 130 -9.20 16.23 1.11
C GLY A 130 -9.73 17.29 2.09
N LEU A 131 -9.89 18.52 1.61
CA LEU A 131 -10.32 19.66 2.45
C LEU A 131 -11.83 19.68 2.77
N LEU A 132 -12.66 19.01 1.96
CA LEU A 132 -14.12 19.04 2.09
C LEU A 132 -14.65 17.63 2.41
N ILE A 133 -14.86 17.37 3.70
CA ILE A 133 -15.44 16.11 4.15
C ILE A 133 -16.96 16.26 4.24
N THR A 134 -17.68 15.60 3.31
CA THR A 134 -19.15 15.59 3.28
C THR A 134 -19.67 14.37 4.06
N GLN A 135 -20.98 14.36 4.35
CA GLN A 135 -21.62 13.19 4.94
C GLN A 135 -21.50 11.94 4.05
N LYS A 136 -21.56 12.12 2.71
CA LYS A 136 -21.35 11.03 1.75
C LYS A 136 -19.93 10.45 1.84
N THR A 137 -18.93 11.33 1.99
CA THR A 137 -17.53 10.90 2.16
C THR A 137 -17.34 10.08 3.43
N LYS A 138 -18.00 10.46 4.53
CA LYS A 138 -17.94 9.69 5.79
C LYS A 138 -18.58 8.31 5.65
N VAL A 139 -19.77 8.21 5.06
CA VAL A 139 -20.44 6.94 4.82
C VAL A 139 -19.55 6.02 3.95
N LEU A 140 -18.97 6.55 2.88
CA LEU A 140 -18.07 5.79 2.03
C LEU A 140 -16.83 5.29 2.80
N ALA A 141 -16.25 6.14 3.65
CA ALA A 141 -15.11 5.78 4.49
C ALA A 141 -15.45 4.63 5.46
N GLU A 142 -16.64 4.69 6.10
CA GLU A 142 -17.13 3.62 6.96
C GLU A 142 -17.31 2.29 6.20
N GLU A 143 -17.88 2.34 5.00
CA GLU A 143 -18.04 1.17 4.14
C GLU A 143 -16.70 0.57 3.75
N MET A 144 -15.72 1.40 3.39
CA MET A 144 -14.38 0.96 3.04
C MET A 144 -13.67 0.27 4.21
N VAL A 145 -13.73 0.83 5.41
CA VAL A 145 -13.11 0.23 6.61
C VAL A 145 -13.76 -1.11 6.91
N LYS A 146 -15.10 -1.20 6.90
CA LYS A 146 -15.83 -2.46 7.12
C LYS A 146 -15.49 -3.53 6.07
N SER A 147 -15.41 -3.13 4.79
CA SER A 147 -15.01 -4.05 3.71
C SER A 147 -13.57 -4.54 3.87
N GLY A 148 -12.68 -3.64 4.30
CA GLY A 148 -11.27 -3.97 4.56
C GLY A 148 -11.11 -4.93 5.76
N GLU A 149 -11.91 -4.80 6.80
CA GLU A 149 -11.91 -5.72 7.95
C GLU A 149 -12.43 -7.12 7.62
N ALA A 150 -13.36 -7.23 6.68
CA ALA A 150 -14.00 -8.48 6.27
C ALA A 150 -13.22 -9.28 5.19
N SER A 151 -12.07 -8.77 4.75
CA SER A 151 -11.35 -9.31 3.58
C SER A 151 -10.34 -10.39 3.94
#